data_02fe60359203d0e782f0f03bd4ac61ed
#
_entry.id   02fe60359203d0e782f0f03bd4ac61ed
#
_cell.length_a   1.000
_cell.length_b   1.000
_cell.length_c   1.000
_cell.angle_alpha   90.00
_cell.angle_beta   90.00
_cell.angle_gamma   90.00
#
_symmetry.space_group_name_H-M   'P 1'
#
loop_
_entity.id
_entity.type
_entity.pdbx_description
1 polymer ?
#
loop_
_entity_poly.entity_id
_entity_poly.type
_entity_poly.pdbx_seq_one_letter_code
_entity_poly.pdbx_strand_id
1 'polypeptide(L)'
;ILNDSGGRSIHFEPLFPGEISYSRSESLWLARGGVAAQHSSQPLSALWQVLPEDVRLSPHVYLATNSLQGPWWILSWPEPPAYRVLTVVVDGFGRSLTFHRAAEGDVAGAVTGVTDGAGRRFHMALSTQAQRAEASRKQRASSLSSPASPRSVSSSQVFPDTLPAGTEYGADNGIRLEAVWLTHDPAYPDEQPTAPLARYTYTAGGELRAVYDRSGTQVRGFTYDAEHAGRMVAHHYAGRPESRYRYDDTGRVTEQVNPEGLDYRFEYGESRVIITDSLNRREVLYTEGEGGLKRVVKKEHADGSITRSEYDEAGRLKAQTDAAGRRTEYRLHMASGKLTSVVLPDGRTVRYGYNNQLQLTSVTYPDGLRSSRKYDR
;
A
#
# COMPACT_ATOMS: atom_id res chain seq x y z
N ILE A 1 -2.63 8.68 15.34
CA ILE A 1 -3.12 7.92 14.17
C ILE A 1 -2.06 7.96 13.09
N LEU A 2 -1.69 6.83 12.55
CA LEU A 2 -0.85 6.67 11.36
C LEU A 2 -1.74 6.24 10.19
N ASN A 3 -1.70 6.99 9.10
CA ASN A 3 -2.39 6.62 7.86
C ASN A 3 -1.37 6.01 6.89
N ASP A 4 -1.67 4.83 6.38
CA ASP A 4 -0.82 4.16 5.40
C ASP A 4 -1.21 4.51 3.95
N SER A 5 -0.43 4.03 2.99
CA SER A 5 -0.67 4.24 1.56
C SER A 5 -1.94 3.55 1.04
N GLY A 6 -2.49 2.60 1.77
CA GLY A 6 -3.74 1.93 1.46
C GLY A 6 -4.98 2.63 2.03
N GLY A 7 -4.81 3.79 2.68
CA GLY A 7 -5.89 4.55 3.31
C GLY A 7 -6.34 4.01 4.67
N ARG A 8 -5.62 3.03 5.24
CA ARG A 8 -5.93 2.52 6.58
C ARG A 8 -5.44 3.49 7.65
N SER A 9 -6.25 3.64 8.69
CA SER A 9 -5.90 4.41 9.88
C SER A 9 -5.52 3.46 11.02
N ILE A 10 -4.27 3.55 11.46
CA ILE A 10 -3.73 2.73 12.54
C ILE A 10 -3.62 3.59 13.79
N HIS A 11 -4.25 3.14 14.86
CA HIS A 11 -4.27 3.86 16.12
C HIS A 11 -3.12 3.42 17.03
N PHE A 12 -2.43 4.41 17.58
CA PHE A 12 -1.43 4.24 18.62
C PHE A 12 -1.78 5.17 19.80
N GLU A 13 -1.46 4.76 21.00
CA GLU A 13 -1.46 5.66 22.14
C GLU A 13 -0.45 6.80 21.89
N PRO A 14 -0.72 7.99 22.42
CA PRO A 14 0.23 9.10 22.31
C PRO A 14 1.61 8.73 22.85
N LEU A 15 2.65 8.99 22.06
CA LEU A 15 4.03 8.72 22.44
C LEU A 15 4.69 9.97 23.02
N PHE A 16 5.33 9.84 24.18
CA PHE A 16 6.29 10.82 24.65
C PHE A 16 7.62 10.73 23.87
N PRO A 17 8.44 11.81 23.88
CA PRO A 17 9.74 11.76 23.23
C PRO A 17 10.58 10.55 23.67
N GLY A 18 11.11 9.79 22.71
CA GLY A 18 11.92 8.58 22.95
C GLY A 18 11.12 7.30 23.20
N GLU A 19 9.79 7.36 23.18
CA GLU A 19 8.97 6.16 23.37
C GLU A 19 8.73 5.41 22.06
N ILE A 20 8.48 4.09 22.23
CA ILE A 20 8.18 3.15 21.15
C ILE A 20 6.89 2.42 21.51
N SER A 21 6.01 2.26 20.52
CA SER A 21 4.80 1.45 20.61
C SER A 21 4.73 0.43 19.48
N TYR A 22 4.07 -0.69 19.73
CA TYR A 22 3.87 -1.74 18.74
C TYR A 22 2.39 -2.08 18.60
N SER A 23 1.87 -1.97 17.39
CA SER A 23 0.54 -2.45 17.03
C SER A 23 0.60 -3.93 16.70
N ARG A 24 0.01 -4.78 17.55
CA ARG A 24 -0.01 -6.23 17.34
C ARG A 24 -0.86 -6.65 16.16
N SER A 25 -2.00 -6.00 15.97
CA SER A 25 -2.92 -6.31 14.86
C SER A 25 -2.34 -5.96 13.49
N GLU A 26 -1.53 -4.90 13.41
CA GLU A 26 -0.93 -4.41 12.18
C GLU A 26 0.54 -4.82 12.02
N SER A 27 1.13 -5.44 13.04
CA SER A 27 2.56 -5.80 13.07
C SER A 27 3.46 -4.62 12.73
N LEU A 28 3.17 -3.46 13.34
CA LEU A 28 3.82 -2.18 13.03
C LEU A 28 4.36 -1.53 14.30
N TRP A 29 5.61 -1.12 14.24
CA TRP A 29 6.29 -0.32 15.25
C TRP A 29 6.16 1.16 14.93
N LEU A 30 5.92 1.98 15.96
CA LEU A 30 5.98 3.43 15.88
C LEU A 30 6.88 3.94 17.01
N ALA A 31 7.88 4.74 16.66
CA ALA A 31 8.79 5.37 17.60
C ALA A 31 8.75 6.88 17.43
N ARG A 32 8.88 7.62 18.53
CA ARG A 32 9.03 9.08 18.51
C ARG A 32 10.48 9.44 18.89
N GLY A 33 11.11 10.31 18.10
CA GLY A 33 12.41 10.88 18.40
C GLY A 33 12.41 11.68 19.69
N GLY A 34 13.58 12.03 20.17
CA GLY A 34 13.81 12.77 21.41
C GLY A 34 14.81 12.07 22.33
N VAL A 35 15.24 12.76 23.39
CA VAL A 35 16.40 12.39 24.21
C VAL A 35 16.09 11.32 25.25
N ALA A 36 14.86 10.84 25.36
CA ALA A 36 14.55 9.87 26.40
C ALA A 36 15.39 8.61 26.25
N ALA A 37 15.81 8.09 27.35
CA ALA A 37 16.74 7.00 27.52
C ALA A 37 16.52 5.88 26.51
N GLN A 38 17.38 5.83 25.52
CA GLN A 38 17.50 4.71 24.63
C GLN A 38 18.15 3.57 25.39
N HIS A 39 17.33 2.84 26.12
CA HIS A 39 17.81 1.65 26.78
C HIS A 39 18.18 0.62 25.71
N SER A 40 19.36 0.07 25.82
CA SER A 40 19.87 -0.98 24.93
C SER A 40 18.97 -2.23 24.87
N SER A 41 18.01 -2.32 25.75
CA SER A 41 17.00 -3.38 25.81
C SER A 41 15.76 -3.13 24.95
N GLN A 42 15.59 -1.93 24.36
CA GLN A 42 14.43 -1.65 23.50
C GLN A 42 14.61 -2.26 22.09
N PRO A 43 13.57 -2.83 21.48
CA PRO A 43 13.66 -3.50 20.18
C PRO A 43 14.21 -2.64 19.05
N LEU A 44 13.99 -1.33 19.07
CA LEU A 44 14.46 -0.40 18.04
C LEU A 44 15.77 0.33 18.42
N SER A 45 16.44 -0.05 19.52
CA SER A 45 17.66 0.65 19.98
C SER A 45 18.78 0.63 18.94
N ALA A 46 18.99 -0.50 18.27
CA ALA A 46 19.99 -0.62 17.22
C ALA A 46 19.70 0.29 16.01
N LEU A 47 18.43 0.46 15.69
CA LEU A 47 18.00 1.36 14.62
C LEU A 47 18.26 2.82 14.97
N TRP A 48 17.94 3.24 16.21
CA TRP A 48 18.21 4.58 16.66
C TRP A 48 19.70 4.98 16.55
N GLN A 49 20.61 4.04 16.74
CA GLN A 49 22.04 4.29 16.65
C GLN A 49 22.53 4.59 15.23
N VAL A 50 21.85 4.07 14.20
CA VAL A 50 22.24 4.29 12.79
C VAL A 50 21.53 5.47 12.13
N LEU A 51 20.52 6.03 12.79
CA LEU A 51 19.84 7.22 12.29
C LEU A 51 20.70 8.47 12.48
N PRO A 52 20.61 9.45 11.57
CA PRO A 52 21.23 10.76 11.77
C PRO A 52 20.83 11.37 13.12
N GLU A 53 21.77 12.05 13.76
CA GLU A 53 21.57 12.60 15.10
C GLU A 53 20.43 13.62 15.16
N ASP A 54 20.29 14.46 14.14
CA ASP A 54 19.21 15.42 14.00
C ASP A 54 17.82 14.76 13.96
N VAL A 55 17.70 13.59 13.31
CA VAL A 55 16.48 12.79 13.30
C VAL A 55 16.24 12.15 14.67
N ARG A 56 17.25 11.52 15.20
CA ARG A 56 17.20 10.76 16.47
C ARG A 56 16.85 11.64 17.67
N LEU A 57 17.38 12.85 17.72
CA LEU A 57 17.21 13.79 18.84
C LEU A 57 15.97 14.69 18.69
N SER A 58 15.30 14.69 17.56
CA SER A 58 14.14 15.53 17.33
C SER A 58 12.85 14.94 17.91
N PRO A 59 12.18 15.60 18.87
CA PRO A 59 10.89 15.15 19.39
C PRO A 59 9.75 15.31 18.38
N HIS A 60 10.00 15.92 17.24
CA HIS A 60 9.02 16.16 16.16
C HIS A 60 9.07 15.11 15.07
N VAL A 61 10.00 14.16 15.15
CA VAL A 61 10.20 13.09 14.18
C VAL A 61 9.62 11.78 14.71
N TYR A 62 8.91 11.08 13.85
CA TYR A 62 8.42 9.72 14.10
C TYR A 62 9.04 8.76 13.10
N LEU A 63 9.20 7.51 13.53
CA LEU A 63 9.67 6.43 12.71
C LEU A 63 8.68 5.28 12.80
N ALA A 64 8.22 4.78 11.64
CA ALA A 64 7.40 3.58 11.56
C ALA A 64 8.16 2.47 10.84
N THR A 65 7.96 1.23 11.25
CA THR A 65 8.48 0.06 10.57
C THR A 65 7.68 -1.19 10.90
N ASN A 66 7.58 -2.10 9.94
CA ASN A 66 7.03 -3.45 10.16
C ASN A 66 8.15 -4.50 10.34
N SER A 67 9.41 -4.12 10.18
CA SER A 67 10.57 -4.98 10.36
C SER A 67 11.74 -4.20 10.92
N LEU A 68 12.43 -4.77 11.90
CA LEU A 68 13.64 -4.17 12.47
C LEU A 68 14.84 -4.18 11.51
N GLN A 69 14.75 -4.91 10.42
CA GLN A 69 15.73 -4.91 9.34
C GLN A 69 15.38 -3.91 8.22
N GLY A 70 14.31 -3.15 8.39
CA GLY A 70 13.82 -2.16 7.44
C GLY A 70 12.83 -2.74 6.41
N PRO A 71 12.27 -1.89 5.55
CA PRO A 71 12.53 -0.44 5.50
C PRO A 71 11.92 0.33 6.67
N TRP A 72 12.45 1.52 6.92
CA TRP A 72 11.99 2.43 7.95
C TRP A 72 11.42 3.68 7.32
N TRP A 73 10.20 4.06 7.74
CA TRP A 73 9.50 5.25 7.26
C TRP A 73 9.65 6.38 8.29
N ILE A 74 10.32 7.45 7.89
CA ILE A 74 10.55 8.62 8.73
C ILE A 74 9.52 9.69 8.40
N LEU A 75 8.77 10.09 9.43
CA LEU A 75 7.72 11.10 9.34
C LEU A 75 8.16 12.33 10.11
N SER A 76 8.25 13.45 9.41
CA SER A 76 8.66 14.72 9.99
C SER A 76 8.02 15.89 9.27
N TRP A 77 8.20 17.08 9.82
CA TRP A 77 7.85 18.33 9.17
C TRP A 77 8.69 19.46 9.77
N PRO A 78 9.26 20.37 8.98
CA PRO A 78 10.13 21.43 9.47
C PRO A 78 9.43 22.49 10.31
N GLU A 79 8.12 22.69 10.11
CA GLU A 79 7.29 23.62 10.89
C GLU A 79 6.03 22.92 11.36
N PRO A 80 5.45 23.23 12.53
CA PRO A 80 4.39 22.44 13.10
C PRO A 80 3.02 22.65 12.47
N PRO A 81 2.59 21.86 11.48
CA PRO A 81 1.19 21.51 11.32
C PRO A 81 0.81 20.41 12.33
N ALA A 82 -0.46 20.17 12.47
CA ALA A 82 -1.00 19.17 13.39
C ALA A 82 -0.60 17.72 13.03
N TYR A 83 0.01 17.46 11.89
CA TYR A 83 0.39 16.13 11.41
C TYR A 83 1.82 16.09 10.88
N ARG A 84 2.38 14.89 10.80
CA ARG A 84 3.69 14.60 10.21
C ARG A 84 3.50 13.88 8.89
N VAL A 85 4.42 14.10 7.96
CA VAL A 85 4.40 13.49 6.63
C VAL A 85 5.66 12.67 6.40
N LEU A 86 5.57 11.68 5.52
CA LEU A 86 6.72 10.87 5.11
C LEU A 86 7.76 11.77 4.42
N THR A 87 8.97 11.78 4.96
CA THR A 87 10.10 12.57 4.41
C THR A 87 11.21 11.69 3.88
N VAL A 88 11.45 10.53 4.49
CA VAL A 88 12.53 9.61 4.10
C VAL A 88 12.07 8.18 4.31
N VAL A 89 12.47 7.29 3.41
CA VAL A 89 12.45 5.84 3.62
C VAL A 89 13.89 5.35 3.60
N VAL A 90 14.28 4.58 4.62
CA VAL A 90 15.65 4.03 4.76
C VAL A 90 15.57 2.51 4.79
N ASP A 91 16.41 1.82 4.03
CA ASP A 91 16.51 0.36 4.09
C ASP A 91 17.57 -0.12 5.10
N GLY A 92 17.64 -1.43 5.30
CA GLY A 92 18.58 -2.04 6.25
C GLY A 92 20.06 -1.87 5.90
N PHE A 93 20.38 -1.38 4.70
CA PHE A 93 21.75 -1.09 4.24
C PHE A 93 22.10 0.41 4.31
N GLY A 94 21.18 1.23 4.82
CA GLY A 94 21.37 2.69 4.91
C GLY A 94 21.08 3.45 3.61
N ARG A 95 20.56 2.79 2.56
CA ARG A 95 20.11 3.46 1.35
C ARG A 95 18.79 4.16 1.61
N SER A 96 18.60 5.34 1.08
CA SER A 96 17.42 6.15 1.36
C SER A 96 16.71 6.64 0.11
N LEU A 97 15.39 6.82 0.24
CA LEU A 97 14.57 7.64 -0.65
C LEU A 97 14.16 8.89 0.12
N THR A 98 14.56 10.04 -0.35
CA THR A 98 14.20 11.34 0.25
C THR A 98 13.10 11.99 -0.58
N PHE A 99 12.00 12.38 0.07
CA PHE A 99 10.85 13.01 -0.57
C PHE A 99 10.93 14.52 -0.39
N HIS A 100 10.88 15.26 -1.50
CA HIS A 100 10.87 16.71 -1.52
C HIS A 100 9.45 17.21 -1.80
N ARG A 101 8.99 18.17 -1.02
CA ARG A 101 7.63 18.70 -1.11
C ARG A 101 7.64 20.16 -1.54
N ALA A 102 6.60 20.56 -2.27
CA ALA A 102 6.40 21.97 -2.61
C ALA A 102 6.15 22.77 -1.34
N ALA A 103 6.92 23.85 -1.14
CA ALA A 103 6.77 24.73 0.02
C ALA A 103 5.57 25.66 -0.10
N GLU A 104 5.22 26.05 -1.33
CA GLU A 104 4.18 27.02 -1.64
C GLU A 104 3.50 26.74 -2.97
N GLY A 105 2.48 27.51 -3.30
CA GLY A 105 1.73 27.39 -4.55
C GLY A 105 0.57 26.41 -4.49
N ASP A 106 0.01 26.11 -5.66
CA ASP A 106 -1.22 25.32 -5.82
C ASP A 106 -1.08 23.86 -5.36
N VAL A 107 0.15 23.35 -5.32
CA VAL A 107 0.46 21.97 -4.89
C VAL A 107 1.27 21.93 -3.59
N ALA A 108 1.22 22.98 -2.79
CA ALA A 108 1.94 23.07 -1.53
C ALA A 108 1.71 21.81 -0.66
N GLY A 109 2.78 21.27 -0.08
CA GLY A 109 2.78 20.06 0.72
C GLY A 109 2.81 18.74 -0.07
N ALA A 110 2.57 18.75 -1.37
CA ALA A 110 2.64 17.56 -2.21
C ALA A 110 4.10 17.20 -2.58
N VAL A 111 4.36 15.93 -2.82
CA VAL A 111 5.68 15.44 -3.25
C VAL A 111 5.93 15.85 -4.70
N THR A 112 6.94 16.70 -4.92
CA THR A 112 7.35 17.17 -6.24
C THR A 112 8.70 16.62 -6.68
N GLY A 113 9.44 15.99 -5.78
CA GLY A 113 10.72 15.40 -6.08
C GLY A 113 11.07 14.22 -5.18
N VAL A 114 11.91 13.34 -5.67
CA VAL A 114 12.48 12.23 -4.93
C VAL A 114 13.96 12.12 -5.27
N THR A 115 14.79 11.92 -4.26
CA THR A 115 16.20 11.56 -4.42
C THR A 115 16.43 10.18 -3.87
N ASP A 116 17.02 9.28 -4.66
CA ASP A 116 17.33 7.93 -4.20
C ASP A 116 18.74 7.80 -3.60
N GLY A 117 19.05 6.62 -3.07
CA GLY A 117 20.35 6.35 -2.44
C GLY A 117 21.56 6.36 -3.38
N ALA A 118 21.34 6.34 -4.70
CA ALA A 118 22.36 6.49 -5.72
C ALA A 118 22.57 7.96 -6.14
N GLY A 119 21.82 8.90 -5.56
CA GLY A 119 21.87 10.32 -5.90
C GLY A 119 21.06 10.69 -7.15
N ARG A 120 20.29 9.77 -7.72
CA ARG A 120 19.39 10.08 -8.84
C ARG A 120 18.24 10.94 -8.32
N ARG A 121 17.87 11.94 -9.13
CA ARG A 121 16.76 12.84 -8.81
C ARG A 121 15.62 12.65 -9.78
N PHE A 122 14.43 12.53 -9.21
CA PHE A 122 13.18 12.37 -9.94
C PHE A 122 12.28 13.57 -9.67
N HIS A 123 11.64 14.07 -10.73
CA HIS A 123 10.63 15.11 -10.61
C HIS A 123 9.24 14.53 -10.82
N MET A 124 8.34 14.82 -9.87
CA MET A 124 6.92 14.49 -9.91
C MET A 124 6.17 15.69 -10.48
N ALA A 125 5.78 15.63 -11.75
CA ALA A 125 4.94 16.66 -12.36
C ALA A 125 3.50 16.46 -11.90
N LEU A 126 2.96 17.45 -11.19
CA LEU A 126 1.62 17.44 -10.63
C LEU A 126 0.69 18.40 -11.35
N SER A 127 -0.61 18.12 -11.31
CA SER A 127 -1.64 19.04 -11.77
C SER A 127 -2.78 19.15 -10.75
N THR A 128 -3.39 20.32 -10.70
CA THR A 128 -4.67 20.54 -10.00
C THR A 128 -5.84 20.26 -10.93
N GLN A 129 -7.04 20.10 -10.37
CA GLN A 129 -8.26 19.92 -11.16
C GLN A 129 -8.50 21.14 -12.07
N ALA A 130 -8.28 22.36 -11.58
CA ALA A 130 -8.43 23.58 -12.38
C ALA A 130 -7.47 23.64 -13.58
N GLN A 131 -6.23 23.19 -13.40
CA GLN A 131 -5.25 23.10 -14.49
C GLN A 131 -5.66 22.09 -15.55
N ARG A 132 -6.18 20.93 -15.17
CA ARG A 132 -6.71 19.93 -16.11
C ARG A 132 -7.95 20.42 -16.83
N ALA A 133 -8.84 21.11 -16.14
CA ALA A 133 -10.02 21.73 -16.74
C ALA A 133 -9.64 22.77 -17.78
N GLU A 134 -8.68 23.62 -17.49
CA GLU A 134 -8.19 24.63 -18.44
C GLU A 134 -7.51 24.00 -19.65
N ALA A 135 -6.66 22.99 -19.46
CA ALA A 135 -6.04 22.24 -20.55
C ALA A 135 -7.09 21.59 -21.47
N SER A 136 -8.15 21.04 -20.90
CA SER A 136 -9.28 20.47 -21.64
C SER A 136 -10.01 21.53 -22.47
N ARG A 137 -10.26 22.73 -21.90
CA ARG A 137 -10.89 23.85 -22.62
C ARG A 137 -10.02 24.30 -23.80
N LYS A 138 -8.71 24.44 -23.61
CA LYS A 138 -7.77 24.82 -24.69
C LYS A 138 -7.74 23.77 -25.80
N GLN A 139 -7.75 22.50 -25.47
CA GLN A 139 -7.75 21.42 -26.45
C GLN A 139 -9.05 21.44 -27.30
N ARG A 140 -10.20 21.71 -26.69
CA ARG A 140 -11.47 21.87 -27.41
C ARG A 140 -11.46 23.07 -28.36
N ALA A 141 -10.96 24.21 -27.90
CA ALA A 141 -10.87 25.41 -28.71
C ALA A 141 -9.97 25.19 -29.94
N SER A 142 -8.86 24.48 -29.81
CA SER A 142 -7.97 24.14 -30.93
C SER A 142 -8.57 23.15 -31.90
N SER A 143 -9.42 22.20 -31.44
CA SER A 143 -10.10 21.22 -32.29
C SER A 143 -11.24 21.83 -33.10
N LEU A 144 -11.88 22.89 -32.60
CA LEU A 144 -12.93 23.63 -33.31
C LEU A 144 -12.39 24.55 -34.42
N SER A 145 -11.13 24.93 -34.36
CA SER A 145 -10.46 25.79 -35.37
C SER A 145 -9.82 25.01 -36.51
N SER A 146 -9.83 23.69 -36.50
CA SER A 146 -9.26 22.85 -37.56
C SER A 146 -10.36 22.30 -38.49
N PRO A 147 -10.32 22.56 -39.83
CA PRO A 147 -11.29 21.96 -40.75
C PRO A 147 -10.91 20.51 -41.03
N ALA A 148 -11.34 19.59 -40.20
CA ALA A 148 -11.14 18.16 -40.43
C ALA A 148 -12.39 17.37 -40.13
N SER A 149 -12.85 16.64 -41.13
CA SER A 149 -13.75 15.48 -41.23
C SER A 149 -14.70 15.17 -40.05
N PRO A 150 -15.96 14.84 -40.33
CA PRO A 150 -16.92 14.41 -39.31
C PRO A 150 -16.57 12.99 -38.84
N ARG A 151 -15.64 12.88 -37.90
CA ARG A 151 -15.43 11.65 -37.16
C ARG A 151 -15.92 11.86 -35.75
N SER A 152 -16.98 11.13 -35.43
CA SER A 152 -17.54 10.81 -34.12
C SER A 152 -17.17 11.84 -33.00
N VAL A 153 -18.13 12.70 -32.72
CA VAL A 153 -18.18 13.43 -31.46
C VAL A 153 -18.29 12.39 -30.34
N SER A 154 -17.15 11.86 -29.92
CA SER A 154 -17.07 11.30 -28.59
C SER A 154 -17.46 12.45 -27.68
N SER A 155 -18.47 12.28 -26.87
CA SER A 155 -18.92 13.25 -25.89
C SER A 155 -17.72 13.60 -25.01
N SER A 156 -17.00 14.67 -25.38
CA SER A 156 -15.85 15.13 -24.61
C SER A 156 -16.38 15.61 -23.26
N GLN A 157 -16.18 14.81 -22.22
CA GLN A 157 -16.61 15.13 -20.86
C GLN A 157 -16.10 16.54 -20.48
N VAL A 158 -17.00 17.34 -19.92
CA VAL A 158 -16.63 18.66 -19.41
C VAL A 158 -15.87 18.47 -18.11
N PHE A 159 -14.62 18.92 -18.04
CA PHE A 159 -13.85 18.94 -16.80
C PHE A 159 -14.37 20.06 -15.91
N PRO A 160 -14.86 19.78 -14.70
CA PRO A 160 -15.17 20.80 -13.73
C PRO A 160 -13.87 21.45 -13.18
N ASP A 161 -13.94 22.69 -12.74
CA ASP A 161 -12.80 23.39 -12.14
C ASP A 161 -12.43 22.85 -10.74
N THR A 162 -13.40 22.24 -10.07
CA THR A 162 -13.22 21.61 -8.76
C THR A 162 -13.90 20.24 -8.74
N LEU A 163 -13.33 19.32 -7.96
CA LEU A 163 -13.98 18.05 -7.65
C LEU A 163 -14.93 18.20 -6.46
N PRO A 164 -15.95 17.35 -6.32
CA PRO A 164 -16.75 17.29 -5.10
C PRO A 164 -15.87 17.15 -3.87
N ALA A 165 -16.16 17.90 -2.83
CA ALA A 165 -15.41 17.88 -1.58
C ALA A 165 -15.61 16.53 -0.88
N GLY A 166 -14.57 15.72 -0.87
CA GLY A 166 -14.52 14.47 -0.14
C GLY A 166 -15.15 13.29 -0.86
N THR A 167 -14.65 12.14 -0.52
CA THR A 167 -15.18 10.83 -0.87
C THR A 167 -15.49 10.08 0.43
N GLU A 168 -16.14 8.94 0.35
CA GLU A 168 -16.29 8.01 1.47
C GLU A 168 -14.94 7.69 2.17
N TYR A 169 -13.83 7.85 1.45
CA TYR A 169 -12.48 7.53 1.91
C TYR A 169 -11.64 8.75 2.34
N GLY A 170 -12.21 9.94 2.37
CA GLY A 170 -11.56 11.17 2.81
C GLY A 170 -11.62 12.33 1.80
N ALA A 171 -10.97 13.43 2.15
CA ALA A 171 -10.93 14.62 1.32
C ALA A 171 -10.01 14.41 0.10
N ASP A 172 -10.50 14.78 -1.08
CA ASP A 172 -9.73 14.81 -2.31
C ASP A 172 -9.43 16.28 -2.69
N ASN A 173 -8.14 16.64 -2.69
CA ASN A 173 -7.69 17.98 -3.07
C ASN A 173 -7.57 18.17 -4.60
N GLY A 174 -7.85 17.14 -5.40
CA GLY A 174 -7.78 17.17 -6.85
C GLY A 174 -6.36 17.19 -7.44
N ILE A 175 -5.32 17.13 -6.61
CA ILE A 175 -3.93 17.05 -7.09
C ILE A 175 -3.66 15.65 -7.62
N ARG A 176 -3.10 15.57 -8.85
CA ARG A 176 -2.78 14.30 -9.52
C ARG A 176 -1.34 14.32 -10.06
N LEU A 177 -0.73 13.14 -10.06
CA LEU A 177 0.56 12.92 -10.71
C LEU A 177 0.37 12.77 -12.21
N GLU A 178 0.95 13.66 -13.01
CA GLU A 178 0.88 13.61 -14.47
C GLU A 178 2.07 12.92 -15.12
N ALA A 179 3.26 13.08 -14.54
CA ALA A 179 4.47 12.47 -15.06
C ALA A 179 5.55 12.30 -14.00
N VAL A 180 6.41 11.32 -14.22
CA VAL A 180 7.64 11.10 -13.44
C VAL A 180 8.83 11.29 -14.37
N TRP A 181 9.71 12.21 -14.05
CA TRP A 181 10.93 12.52 -14.80
C TRP A 181 12.16 12.10 -14.02
N LEU A 182 13.11 11.42 -14.68
CA LEU A 182 14.48 11.31 -14.17
C LEU A 182 15.24 12.57 -14.60
N THR A 183 15.43 13.52 -13.70
CA THR A 183 16.01 14.82 -14.00
C THR A 183 17.52 14.87 -13.84
N HIS A 184 18.08 13.96 -13.03
CA HIS A 184 19.52 13.84 -12.83
C HIS A 184 19.91 12.42 -12.52
N ASP A 185 20.94 11.91 -13.18
CA ASP A 185 21.60 10.65 -12.89
C ASP A 185 23.12 10.91 -12.75
N PRO A 186 23.72 10.68 -11.57
CA PRO A 186 25.16 10.87 -11.37
C PRO A 186 26.04 10.02 -12.28
N ALA A 187 25.53 8.90 -12.79
CA ALA A 187 26.25 8.07 -13.77
C ALA A 187 26.31 8.71 -15.17
N TYR A 188 25.39 9.59 -15.47
CA TYR A 188 25.26 10.30 -16.76
C TYR A 188 24.93 11.79 -16.51
N PRO A 189 25.85 12.56 -15.89
CA PRO A 189 25.53 13.89 -15.35
C PRO A 189 25.20 14.94 -16.41
N ASP A 190 25.66 14.73 -17.64
CA ASP A 190 25.44 15.65 -18.74
C ASP A 190 24.20 15.33 -19.61
N GLU A 191 23.55 14.20 -19.31
CA GLU A 191 22.32 13.82 -20.02
C GLU A 191 21.11 14.61 -19.52
N GLN A 192 20.33 15.13 -20.47
CA GLN A 192 19.05 15.78 -20.19
C GLN A 192 17.88 14.85 -20.56
N PRO A 193 16.82 14.79 -19.75
CA PRO A 193 15.67 13.96 -20.05
C PRO A 193 14.93 14.48 -21.29
N THR A 194 14.62 13.59 -22.23
CA THR A 194 13.85 13.88 -23.44
C THR A 194 12.39 13.44 -23.34
N ALA A 195 12.09 12.54 -22.41
CA ALA A 195 10.75 12.01 -22.16
C ALA A 195 10.63 11.62 -20.68
N PRO A 196 9.41 11.67 -20.11
CA PRO A 196 9.18 11.16 -18.77
C PRO A 196 9.33 9.62 -18.71
N LEU A 197 9.68 9.09 -17.54
CA LEU A 197 9.71 7.65 -17.29
C LEU A 197 8.31 7.04 -17.37
N ALA A 198 7.32 7.77 -16.91
CA ALA A 198 5.92 7.41 -16.96
C ALA A 198 5.05 8.66 -17.07
N ARG A 199 3.90 8.53 -17.72
CA ARG A 199 2.90 9.59 -17.84
C ARG A 199 1.52 9.03 -17.53
N TYR A 200 0.70 9.86 -16.91
CA TYR A 200 -0.63 9.51 -16.43
C TYR A 200 -1.66 10.50 -16.94
N THR A 201 -2.83 10.01 -17.35
CA THR A 201 -3.95 10.84 -17.74
C THR A 201 -5.18 10.51 -16.89
N TYR A 202 -6.09 11.46 -16.78
CA TYR A 202 -7.23 11.39 -15.87
C TYR A 202 -8.54 11.70 -16.59
N THR A 203 -9.64 11.14 -16.05
CA THR A 203 -10.98 11.51 -16.45
C THR A 203 -11.35 12.91 -15.95
N ALA A 204 -12.48 13.43 -16.40
CA ALA A 204 -13.03 14.70 -15.91
C ALA A 204 -13.25 14.70 -14.38
N GLY A 205 -13.55 13.54 -13.81
CA GLY A 205 -13.71 13.34 -12.37
C GLY A 205 -12.40 13.10 -11.60
N GLY A 206 -11.24 13.20 -12.26
CA GLY A 206 -9.94 13.00 -11.62
C GLY A 206 -9.54 11.54 -11.38
N GLU A 207 -10.21 10.61 -12.02
CA GLU A 207 -9.90 9.18 -11.94
C GLU A 207 -8.81 8.82 -12.95
N LEU A 208 -7.90 7.91 -12.60
CA LEU A 208 -6.79 7.49 -13.47
C LEU A 208 -7.35 6.81 -14.73
N ARG A 209 -7.10 7.39 -15.90
CA ARG A 209 -7.61 6.90 -17.18
C ARG A 209 -6.61 6.02 -17.92
N ALA A 210 -5.36 6.43 -17.99
CA ALA A 210 -4.32 5.73 -18.73
C ALA A 210 -2.93 5.96 -18.17
N VAL A 211 -2.06 4.97 -18.36
CA VAL A 211 -0.64 5.03 -18.02
C VAL A 211 0.17 4.78 -19.29
N TYR A 212 1.17 5.62 -19.50
CA TYR A 212 2.09 5.57 -20.64
C TYR A 212 3.51 5.34 -20.13
N ASP A 213 4.26 4.50 -20.83
CA ASP A 213 5.66 4.26 -20.56
C ASP A 213 6.56 5.34 -21.18
N ARG A 214 7.88 5.18 -21.02
CA ARG A 214 8.89 6.11 -21.54
C ARG A 214 8.86 6.27 -23.08
N SER A 215 8.42 5.25 -23.81
CA SER A 215 8.28 5.32 -25.28
C SER A 215 7.04 6.08 -25.74
N GLY A 216 6.16 6.46 -24.80
CA GLY A 216 4.87 7.05 -25.10
C GLY A 216 3.77 6.01 -25.42
N THR A 217 4.07 4.72 -25.24
CA THR A 217 3.08 3.65 -25.44
C THR A 217 2.15 3.56 -24.24
N GLN A 218 0.84 3.49 -24.49
CA GLN A 218 -0.14 3.23 -23.45
C GLN A 218 0.00 1.80 -22.95
N VAL A 219 0.38 1.62 -21.69
CA VAL A 219 0.60 0.30 -21.07
C VAL A 219 -0.57 -0.15 -20.20
N ARG A 220 -1.39 0.78 -19.70
CA ARG A 220 -2.59 0.52 -18.91
C ARG A 220 -3.73 1.46 -19.30
N GLY A 221 -4.95 0.95 -19.23
CA GLY A 221 -6.16 1.75 -19.37
C GLY A 221 -7.21 1.35 -18.36
N PHE A 222 -8.05 2.32 -17.95
CA PHE A 222 -9.10 2.15 -16.95
C PHE A 222 -10.37 2.83 -17.40
N THR A 223 -11.50 2.20 -17.13
CA THR A 223 -12.84 2.73 -17.42
C THR A 223 -13.67 2.73 -16.14
N TYR A 224 -14.46 3.78 -15.95
CA TYR A 224 -15.25 3.98 -14.74
C TYR A 224 -16.74 4.03 -15.05
N ASP A 225 -17.54 3.71 -14.03
CA ASP A 225 -18.99 3.80 -14.08
C ASP A 225 -19.44 5.26 -14.29
N ALA A 226 -20.39 5.48 -15.19
CA ALA A 226 -20.88 6.82 -15.50
C ALA A 226 -21.74 7.43 -14.37
N GLU A 227 -22.40 6.58 -13.58
CA GLU A 227 -23.34 6.98 -12.52
C GLU A 227 -22.71 6.97 -11.12
N HIS A 228 -21.67 6.16 -10.91
CA HIS A 228 -21.01 5.96 -9.62
C HIS A 228 -19.55 6.35 -9.71
N ALA A 229 -19.23 7.57 -9.29
CA ALA A 229 -17.86 8.10 -9.32
C ALA A 229 -16.87 7.20 -8.55
N GLY A 230 -15.68 6.98 -9.12
CA GLY A 230 -14.62 6.17 -8.53
C GLY A 230 -14.79 4.66 -8.71
N ARG A 231 -15.91 4.20 -9.24
CA ARG A 231 -16.18 2.77 -9.48
C ARG A 231 -15.58 2.32 -10.81
N MET A 232 -14.48 1.59 -10.77
CA MET A 232 -13.81 1.06 -11.96
C MET A 232 -14.59 -0.13 -12.52
N VAL A 233 -15.02 -0.05 -13.77
CA VAL A 233 -15.79 -1.12 -14.45
C VAL A 233 -14.97 -1.92 -15.44
N ALA A 234 -13.79 -1.43 -15.84
CA ALA A 234 -12.90 -2.15 -16.73
C ALA A 234 -11.44 -1.68 -16.61
N HIS A 235 -10.52 -2.56 -16.88
CA HIS A 235 -9.13 -2.23 -17.11
C HIS A 235 -8.47 -3.16 -18.11
N HIS A 236 -7.37 -2.73 -18.71
CA HIS A 236 -6.58 -3.54 -19.62
C HIS A 236 -5.09 -3.21 -19.55
N TYR A 237 -4.27 -4.19 -19.92
CA TYR A 237 -2.86 -4.02 -20.25
C TYR A 237 -2.68 -3.91 -21.75
N ALA A 238 -1.59 -3.27 -22.20
CA ALA A 238 -1.28 -3.13 -23.61
C ALA A 238 -1.30 -4.49 -24.34
N GLY A 239 -2.01 -4.54 -25.46
CA GLY A 239 -2.14 -5.74 -26.29
C GLY A 239 -2.96 -6.87 -25.71
N ARG A 240 -3.65 -6.64 -24.57
CA ARG A 240 -4.53 -7.64 -23.95
C ARG A 240 -5.97 -7.21 -23.94
N PRO A 241 -6.92 -8.16 -23.97
CA PRO A 241 -8.34 -7.86 -23.82
C PRO A 241 -8.64 -7.25 -22.45
N GLU A 242 -9.76 -6.56 -22.39
CA GLU A 242 -10.21 -5.83 -21.22
C GLU A 242 -10.86 -6.78 -20.19
N SER A 243 -10.46 -6.67 -18.93
CA SER A 243 -11.17 -7.27 -17.80
C SER A 243 -12.28 -6.34 -17.35
N ARG A 244 -13.46 -6.88 -17.06
CA ARG A 244 -14.66 -6.10 -16.71
C ARG A 244 -15.25 -6.52 -15.38
N TYR A 245 -15.86 -5.55 -14.69
CA TYR A 245 -16.44 -5.72 -13.36
C TYR A 245 -17.87 -5.22 -13.32
N ARG A 246 -18.74 -5.94 -12.62
CA ARG A 246 -20.06 -5.50 -12.22
C ARG A 246 -20.13 -5.38 -10.71
N TYR A 247 -21.00 -4.49 -10.24
CA TYR A 247 -21.15 -4.16 -8.82
C TYR A 247 -22.61 -4.29 -8.38
N ASP A 248 -22.81 -4.56 -7.11
CA ASP A 248 -24.13 -4.44 -6.47
C ASP A 248 -24.40 -2.98 -6.02
N ASP A 249 -25.58 -2.76 -5.44
CA ASP A 249 -26.00 -1.43 -4.99
C ASP A 249 -25.14 -0.87 -3.85
N THR A 250 -24.40 -1.72 -3.15
CA THR A 250 -23.49 -1.33 -2.06
C THR A 250 -22.03 -1.12 -2.52
N GLY A 251 -21.76 -1.27 -3.83
CA GLY A 251 -20.42 -1.07 -4.40
C GLY A 251 -19.50 -2.27 -4.30
N ARG A 252 -20.02 -3.48 -4.03
CA ARG A 252 -19.22 -4.71 -4.03
C ARG A 252 -19.23 -5.35 -5.41
N VAL A 253 -18.10 -5.92 -5.82
CA VAL A 253 -17.98 -6.62 -7.11
C VAL A 253 -18.83 -7.90 -7.08
N THR A 254 -19.76 -8.04 -8.01
CA THR A 254 -20.60 -9.24 -8.17
C THR A 254 -20.16 -10.13 -9.32
N GLU A 255 -19.46 -9.58 -10.31
CA GLU A 255 -18.96 -10.32 -11.46
C GLU A 255 -17.64 -9.72 -11.94
N GLN A 256 -16.72 -10.61 -12.29
CA GLN A 256 -15.46 -10.28 -12.96
C GLN A 256 -15.34 -11.13 -14.22
N VAL A 257 -15.23 -10.48 -15.37
CA VAL A 257 -15.04 -11.12 -16.67
C VAL A 257 -13.60 -10.94 -17.12
N ASN A 258 -12.89 -12.06 -17.33
CA ASN A 258 -11.49 -12.08 -17.75
C ASN A 258 -11.38 -12.87 -19.08
N PRO A 259 -11.31 -12.21 -20.24
CA PRO A 259 -11.31 -12.90 -21.54
C PRO A 259 -10.18 -13.92 -21.75
N GLU A 260 -9.05 -13.73 -21.06
CA GLU A 260 -7.88 -14.63 -21.12
C GLU A 260 -7.77 -15.58 -19.90
N GLY A 261 -8.79 -15.63 -19.05
CA GLY A 261 -8.75 -16.42 -17.82
C GLY A 261 -10.14 -16.88 -17.39
N LEU A 262 -10.26 -17.19 -16.12
CA LEU A 262 -11.54 -17.55 -15.53
C LEU A 262 -12.36 -16.31 -15.19
N ASP A 263 -13.66 -16.39 -15.48
CA ASP A 263 -14.64 -15.44 -14.98
C ASP A 263 -15.11 -15.86 -13.58
N TYR A 264 -15.47 -14.88 -12.77
CA TYR A 264 -15.92 -15.11 -11.40
C TYR A 264 -17.25 -14.40 -11.11
N ARG A 265 -18.09 -15.05 -10.33
CA ARG A 265 -19.28 -14.46 -9.72
C ARG A 265 -19.18 -14.52 -8.22
N PHE A 266 -19.60 -13.45 -7.55
CA PHE A 266 -19.54 -13.29 -6.10
C PHE A 266 -20.95 -13.06 -5.56
N GLU A 267 -21.33 -13.84 -4.58
CA GLU A 267 -22.59 -13.71 -3.85
C GLU A 267 -22.28 -13.44 -2.38
N TYR A 268 -22.72 -12.30 -1.88
CA TYR A 268 -22.44 -11.83 -0.53
C TYR A 268 -23.61 -12.11 0.40
N GLY A 269 -23.35 -12.87 1.48
CA GLY A 269 -24.22 -13.03 2.61
C GLY A 269 -23.74 -12.22 3.81
N GLU A 270 -24.43 -12.35 4.94
CA GLU A 270 -24.09 -11.61 6.17
C GLU A 270 -22.69 -11.97 6.69
N SER A 271 -22.34 -13.25 6.69
CA SER A 271 -21.06 -13.78 7.18
C SER A 271 -20.38 -14.74 6.21
N ARG A 272 -20.73 -14.72 4.93
CA ARG A 272 -20.14 -15.58 3.92
C ARG A 272 -20.11 -14.91 2.54
N VAL A 273 -19.16 -15.37 1.72
CA VAL A 273 -19.06 -15.03 0.31
C VAL A 273 -18.99 -16.32 -0.49
N ILE A 274 -19.85 -16.46 -1.48
CA ILE A 274 -19.85 -17.57 -2.44
C ILE A 274 -19.14 -17.10 -3.70
N ILE A 275 -18.12 -17.82 -4.12
CA ILE A 275 -17.36 -17.55 -5.34
C ILE A 275 -17.58 -18.70 -6.32
N THR A 276 -18.10 -18.38 -7.50
CA THR A 276 -18.30 -19.37 -8.58
C THR A 276 -17.51 -18.94 -9.79
N ASP A 277 -16.65 -19.80 -10.31
CA ASP A 277 -15.90 -19.51 -11.53
C ASP A 277 -16.65 -19.99 -12.81
N SER A 278 -16.11 -19.68 -13.98
CA SER A 278 -16.70 -20.02 -15.28
C SER A 278 -16.67 -21.53 -15.59
N LEU A 279 -15.96 -22.32 -14.81
CA LEU A 279 -16.01 -23.79 -14.85
C LEU A 279 -17.01 -24.38 -13.84
N ASN A 280 -17.87 -23.54 -13.25
CA ASN A 280 -18.84 -23.89 -12.21
C ASN A 280 -18.22 -24.47 -10.93
N ARG A 281 -16.95 -24.22 -10.68
CA ARG A 281 -16.34 -24.54 -9.40
C ARG A 281 -16.77 -23.50 -8.37
N ARG A 282 -17.23 -23.98 -7.23
CA ARG A 282 -17.80 -23.14 -6.18
C ARG A 282 -16.97 -23.24 -4.91
N GLU A 283 -16.56 -22.08 -4.40
CA GLU A 283 -15.93 -21.95 -3.10
C GLU A 283 -16.80 -21.08 -2.19
N VAL A 284 -16.81 -21.37 -0.89
CA VAL A 284 -17.51 -20.56 0.10
C VAL A 284 -16.53 -20.13 1.18
N LEU A 285 -16.44 -18.83 1.40
CA LEU A 285 -15.65 -18.20 2.47
C LEU A 285 -16.60 -17.78 3.60
N TYR A 286 -16.33 -18.24 4.80
CA TYR A 286 -17.04 -17.83 6.01
C TYR A 286 -16.18 -16.87 6.80
N THR A 287 -16.77 -15.75 7.24
CA THR A 287 -16.05 -14.67 7.92
C THR A 287 -16.62 -14.44 9.31
N GLU A 288 -15.76 -14.06 10.23
CA GLU A 288 -16.09 -13.56 11.56
C GLU A 288 -15.41 -12.22 11.82
N GLY A 289 -15.93 -11.46 12.77
CA GLY A 289 -15.46 -10.11 13.10
C GLY A 289 -16.35 -9.01 12.52
N GLU A 290 -16.09 -7.78 12.88
CA GLU A 290 -16.85 -6.61 12.45
C GLU A 290 -15.98 -5.62 11.68
N GLY A 291 -16.58 -4.95 10.69
CA GLY A 291 -15.93 -3.92 9.91
C GLY A 291 -14.64 -4.40 9.22
N GLY A 292 -13.59 -3.60 9.29
CA GLY A 292 -12.28 -3.92 8.71
C GLY A 292 -11.50 -5.06 9.39
N LEU A 293 -12.04 -5.61 10.49
CA LEU A 293 -11.45 -6.72 11.24
C LEU A 293 -12.02 -8.08 10.86
N LYS A 294 -12.88 -8.17 9.85
CA LYS A 294 -13.38 -9.45 9.34
C LYS A 294 -12.23 -10.34 8.87
N ARG A 295 -12.27 -11.61 9.29
CA ARG A 295 -11.28 -12.64 8.92
C ARG A 295 -12.01 -13.88 8.42
N VAL A 296 -11.41 -14.56 7.43
CA VAL A 296 -11.92 -15.84 6.94
C VAL A 296 -11.56 -16.93 7.94
N VAL A 297 -12.58 -17.54 8.56
CA VAL A 297 -12.42 -18.58 9.59
C VAL A 297 -12.66 -19.99 9.06
N LYS A 298 -13.35 -20.11 7.93
CA LYS A 298 -13.65 -21.38 7.28
C LYS A 298 -13.73 -21.16 5.76
N LYS A 299 -13.16 -22.11 5.01
CA LYS A 299 -13.30 -22.17 3.56
C LYS A 299 -13.80 -23.55 3.15
N GLU A 300 -14.89 -23.59 2.39
CA GLU A 300 -15.32 -24.77 1.65
C GLU A 300 -14.73 -24.69 0.24
N HIS A 301 -13.91 -25.65 -0.13
CA HIS A 301 -13.30 -25.74 -1.43
C HIS A 301 -14.23 -26.36 -2.47
N ALA A 302 -13.93 -26.20 -3.76
CA ALA A 302 -14.75 -26.71 -4.85
C ALA A 302 -14.91 -28.24 -4.84
N ASP A 303 -13.97 -28.98 -4.27
CA ASP A 303 -14.01 -30.43 -4.09
C ASP A 303 -14.81 -30.88 -2.85
N GLY A 304 -15.40 -29.94 -2.10
CA GLY A 304 -16.15 -30.19 -0.86
C GLY A 304 -15.29 -30.28 0.39
N SER A 305 -13.96 -30.20 0.27
CA SER A 305 -13.09 -30.17 1.45
C SER A 305 -13.21 -28.86 2.21
N ILE A 306 -12.92 -28.90 3.52
CA ILE A 306 -13.05 -27.75 4.40
C ILE A 306 -11.72 -27.49 5.09
N THR A 307 -11.28 -26.23 5.08
CA THR A 307 -10.17 -25.73 5.88
C THR A 307 -10.65 -24.67 6.86
N ARG A 308 -9.96 -24.53 8.01
CA ARG A 308 -10.32 -23.58 9.06
C ARG A 308 -9.12 -22.76 9.49
N SER A 309 -9.38 -21.53 9.91
CA SER A 309 -8.37 -20.61 10.47
C SER A 309 -8.91 -20.01 11.76
N GLU A 310 -8.04 -19.89 12.77
CA GLU A 310 -8.36 -19.30 14.06
C GLU A 310 -7.40 -18.13 14.30
N TYR A 311 -7.93 -17.04 14.86
CA TYR A 311 -7.18 -15.79 15.07
C TYR A 311 -7.21 -15.41 16.55
N ASP A 312 -6.14 -14.74 17.01
CA ASP A 312 -6.09 -14.17 18.35
C ASP A 312 -6.87 -12.83 18.42
N GLU A 313 -6.95 -12.26 19.63
CA GLU A 313 -7.65 -10.98 19.87
C GLU A 313 -7.05 -9.79 19.07
N ALA A 314 -5.79 -9.87 18.67
CA ALA A 314 -5.14 -8.90 17.83
C ALA A 314 -5.32 -9.16 16.32
N GLY A 315 -6.10 -10.18 15.94
CA GLY A 315 -6.36 -10.56 14.55
C GLY A 315 -5.22 -11.32 13.89
N ARG A 316 -4.25 -11.87 14.66
CA ARG A 316 -3.14 -12.66 14.14
C ARG A 316 -3.52 -14.14 14.09
N LEU A 317 -3.07 -14.85 13.03
CA LEU A 317 -3.32 -16.28 12.88
C LEU A 317 -2.69 -17.07 14.03
N LYS A 318 -3.50 -17.81 14.77
CA LYS A 318 -3.05 -18.67 15.89
C LYS A 318 -3.17 -20.16 15.61
N ALA A 319 -4.01 -20.58 14.66
CA ALA A 319 -4.13 -21.98 14.27
C ALA A 319 -4.74 -22.13 12.89
N GLN A 320 -4.40 -23.22 12.22
CA GLN A 320 -5.01 -23.66 10.97
C GLN A 320 -5.36 -25.15 11.05
N THR A 321 -6.49 -25.52 10.48
CA THR A 321 -6.91 -26.90 10.31
C THR A 321 -7.04 -27.20 8.83
N ASP A 322 -6.30 -28.19 8.33
CA ASP A 322 -6.33 -28.58 6.93
C ASP A 322 -7.56 -29.44 6.57
N ALA A 323 -7.68 -29.81 5.29
CA ALA A 323 -8.80 -30.61 4.79
C ALA A 323 -8.91 -32.00 5.40
N ALA A 324 -7.85 -32.55 5.95
CA ALA A 324 -7.81 -33.82 6.64
C ALA A 324 -8.14 -33.70 8.15
N GLY A 325 -8.46 -32.49 8.62
CA GLY A 325 -8.75 -32.23 10.03
C GLY A 325 -7.50 -32.10 10.91
N ARG A 326 -6.32 -31.99 10.32
CA ARG A 326 -5.05 -31.84 11.05
C ARG A 326 -4.86 -30.39 11.44
N ARG A 327 -4.72 -30.14 12.74
CA ARG A 327 -4.59 -28.78 13.30
C ARG A 327 -3.14 -28.47 13.63
N THR A 328 -2.66 -27.33 13.10
CA THR A 328 -1.37 -26.73 13.45
C THR A 328 -1.62 -25.46 14.24
N GLU A 329 -0.93 -25.30 15.38
CA GLU A 329 -1.05 -24.14 16.25
C GLU A 329 0.21 -23.28 16.19
N TYR A 330 0.03 -21.97 16.08
CA TYR A 330 1.11 -20.97 16.05
C TYR A 330 1.09 -20.19 17.35
N ARG A 331 2.16 -20.25 18.12
CA ARG A 331 2.33 -19.49 19.35
C ARG A 331 3.19 -18.27 19.09
N LEU A 332 2.65 -17.12 19.44
CA LEU A 332 3.27 -15.84 19.16
C LEU A 332 3.69 -15.17 20.45
N HIS A 333 4.84 -14.49 20.44
CA HIS A 333 5.26 -13.65 21.55
C HIS A 333 4.30 -12.47 21.73
N MET A 334 3.81 -12.27 22.94
CA MET A 334 2.75 -11.29 23.24
C MET A 334 3.10 -9.86 22.79
N ALA A 335 4.31 -9.42 23.07
CA ALA A 335 4.73 -8.04 22.80
C ALA A 335 5.19 -7.83 21.35
N SER A 336 5.96 -8.77 20.77
CA SER A 336 6.59 -8.59 19.46
C SER A 336 5.81 -9.22 18.30
N GLY A 337 4.84 -10.08 18.58
CA GLY A 337 4.13 -10.84 17.55
C GLY A 337 4.98 -11.88 16.82
N LYS A 338 6.24 -12.05 17.20
CA LYS A 338 7.12 -13.06 16.59
C LYS A 338 6.69 -14.47 16.94
N LEU A 339 6.81 -15.38 15.99
CA LEU A 339 6.50 -16.79 16.16
C LEU A 339 7.51 -17.42 17.13
N THR A 340 7.03 -17.92 18.28
CA THR A 340 7.87 -18.57 19.28
C THR A 340 7.85 -20.08 19.17
N SER A 341 6.72 -20.65 18.74
CA SER A 341 6.63 -22.09 18.49
C SER A 341 5.49 -22.44 17.55
N VAL A 342 5.64 -23.58 16.88
CA VAL A 342 4.60 -24.23 16.09
C VAL A 342 4.33 -25.59 16.69
N VAL A 343 3.08 -25.85 17.09
CA VAL A 343 2.63 -27.16 17.54
C VAL A 343 2.04 -27.90 16.36
N LEU A 344 2.69 -28.98 15.95
CA LEU A 344 2.28 -29.82 14.84
C LEU A 344 1.04 -30.65 15.21
N PRO A 345 0.29 -31.19 14.22
CA PRO A 345 -0.92 -31.98 14.48
C PRO A 345 -0.72 -33.20 15.40
N ASP A 346 0.48 -33.76 15.42
CA ASP A 346 0.85 -34.88 16.31
C ASP A 346 1.33 -34.44 17.70
N GLY A 347 1.25 -33.14 18.01
CA GLY A 347 1.64 -32.57 19.30
C GLY A 347 3.14 -32.22 19.41
N ARG A 348 3.96 -32.61 18.44
CA ARG A 348 5.38 -32.24 18.43
C ARG A 348 5.52 -30.72 18.18
N THR A 349 6.59 -30.12 18.69
CA THR A 349 6.77 -28.69 18.68
C THR A 349 8.09 -28.29 18.00
N VAL A 350 8.00 -27.32 17.10
CA VAL A 350 9.15 -26.57 16.56
C VAL A 350 9.27 -25.27 17.35
N ARG A 351 10.46 -24.90 17.80
CA ARG A 351 10.69 -23.68 18.59
C ARG A 351 11.63 -22.71 17.87
N TYR A 352 11.33 -21.43 18.02
CA TYR A 352 12.06 -20.34 17.38
C TYR A 352 12.66 -19.43 18.45
N GLY A 353 13.97 -19.12 18.30
CA GLY A 353 14.68 -18.21 19.19
C GLY A 353 15.13 -16.95 18.44
N TYR A 354 15.15 -15.83 19.16
CA TYR A 354 15.49 -14.51 18.60
C TYR A 354 16.52 -13.80 19.46
N ASN A 355 17.32 -12.93 18.84
CA ASN A 355 18.18 -12.00 19.55
C ASN A 355 17.40 -10.76 20.02
N ASN A 356 18.09 -9.83 20.69
CA ASN A 356 17.47 -8.58 21.17
C ASN A 356 16.98 -7.65 20.05
N GLN A 357 17.42 -7.87 18.81
CA GLN A 357 16.97 -7.16 17.61
C GLN A 357 15.83 -7.90 16.88
N LEU A 358 15.24 -8.92 17.51
CA LEU A 358 14.18 -9.76 16.98
C LEU A 358 14.56 -10.47 15.66
N GLN A 359 15.84 -10.71 15.43
CA GLN A 359 16.32 -11.55 14.34
C GLN A 359 16.31 -13.01 14.77
N LEU A 360 15.88 -13.89 13.87
CA LEU A 360 15.81 -15.33 14.14
C LEU A 360 17.20 -15.93 14.32
N THR A 361 17.54 -16.36 15.53
CA THR A 361 18.84 -16.93 15.86
C THR A 361 18.85 -18.45 15.93
N SER A 362 17.71 -19.07 16.17
CA SER A 362 17.64 -20.54 16.26
C SER A 362 16.29 -21.10 15.87
N VAL A 363 16.31 -22.29 15.33
CA VAL A 363 15.14 -23.16 15.15
C VAL A 363 15.47 -24.50 15.78
N THR A 364 14.67 -24.96 16.74
CA THR A 364 14.79 -26.27 17.36
C THR A 364 13.66 -27.14 16.87
N TYR A 365 14.02 -28.25 16.22
CA TYR A 365 13.09 -29.20 15.63
C TYR A 365 12.62 -30.22 16.68
N PRO A 366 11.51 -30.97 16.42
CA PRO A 366 10.95 -31.93 17.37
C PRO A 366 11.88 -33.08 17.76
N ASP A 367 12.84 -33.43 16.91
CA ASP A 367 13.87 -34.44 17.16
C ASP A 367 15.05 -33.93 18.01
N GLY A 368 15.01 -32.64 18.40
CA GLY A 368 16.05 -31.98 19.17
C GLY A 368 17.17 -31.38 18.34
N LEU A 369 17.17 -31.57 17.02
CA LEU A 369 18.12 -30.89 16.13
C LEU A 369 17.90 -29.37 16.20
N ARG A 370 19.00 -28.62 16.17
CA ARG A 370 18.96 -27.18 16.25
C ARG A 370 19.75 -26.55 15.11
N SER A 371 19.12 -25.71 14.34
CA SER A 371 19.75 -24.79 13.40
C SER A 371 20.01 -23.47 14.10
N SER A 372 21.21 -22.91 13.94
CA SER A 372 21.58 -21.60 14.55
C SER A 372 22.07 -20.65 13.48
N ARG A 373 21.76 -19.36 13.67
CA ARG A 373 22.19 -18.25 12.81
C ARG A 373 22.89 -17.20 13.67
N LYS A 374 23.99 -16.67 13.13
CA LYS A 374 24.67 -15.50 13.67
C LYS A 374 24.57 -14.38 12.65
N TYR A 375 24.47 -13.18 13.16
CA TYR A 375 24.39 -11.97 12.34
C TYR A 375 25.63 -11.11 12.65
N ASP A 376 26.23 -10.58 11.60
CA ASP A 376 27.31 -9.61 11.74
C ASP A 376 26.76 -8.31 12.32
N ARG A 377 27.61 -7.60 13.06
CA ARG A 377 27.25 -6.34 13.73
C ARG A 377 27.28 -5.18 12.75
#